data_57701ceaac04fc70ff9b4559c3325cec
#
_entry.id   57701ceaac04fc70ff9b4559c3325cec
#
_cell.length_a   1.000
_cell.length_b   1.000
_cell.length_c   1.000
_cell.angle_alpha   90.00
_cell.angle_beta   90.00
_cell.angle_gamma   90.00
#
_symmetry.space_group_name_H-M   'P 1'
#
loop_
_entity.id
_entity.type
_entity.pdbx_description
1 polymer ?
#
loop_
_entity_poly.entity_id
_entity_poly.type
_entity_poly.pdbx_seq_one_letter_code
_entity_poly.pdbx_strand_id
1 'polypeptide(L)' 'MSTTVSKNVFVGSQRTSVRLETVEWEALEEICLDLGCRLRDLCQEVSSTQVDNRSFTSALRVYCLNYFRNKARQGVRA' A
#
# COMPACT_ATOMS: atom_id res chain seq x y z
N MET A 1 -8.71 -2.69 -21.20
CA MET A 1 -7.48 -1.89 -21.28
C MET A 1 -6.80 -1.88 -19.94
N SER A 2 -5.53 -2.15 -19.93
CA SER A 2 -4.78 -2.26 -18.66
C SER A 2 -4.38 -0.87 -18.16
N THR A 3 -4.62 -0.61 -16.88
CA THR A 3 -4.18 0.62 -16.22
C THR A 3 -3.05 0.33 -15.24
N THR A 4 -2.42 -0.82 -15.39
CA THR A 4 -1.34 -1.25 -14.51
C THR A 4 -0.08 -0.40 -14.73
N VAL A 5 0.51 0.06 -13.64
CA VAL A 5 1.72 0.87 -13.68
C VAL A 5 2.77 0.22 -12.80
N SER A 6 3.98 0.05 -13.36
CA SER A 6 5.11 -0.47 -12.60
C SER A 6 5.92 0.68 -12.04
N LYS A 7 6.27 0.62 -10.77
CA LYS A 7 7.14 1.58 -10.12
C LYS A 7 8.13 0.87 -9.24
N ASN A 8 9.31 1.47 -9.07
CA ASN A 8 10.28 0.97 -8.12
C ASN A 8 10.05 1.65 -6.80
N VAL A 9 9.96 0.85 -5.75
CA VAL A 9 9.82 1.37 -4.39
C VAL A 9 10.99 0.85 -3.56
N PHE A 10 11.27 1.52 -2.46
CA PHE A 10 12.33 1.09 -1.56
C PHE A 10 11.73 0.41 -0.33
N VAL A 11 12.33 -0.74 0.01
CA VAL A 11 12.04 -1.44 1.24
C VAL A 11 13.38 -1.49 1.98
N GLY A 12 13.53 -0.60 2.95
CA GLY A 12 14.84 -0.40 3.56
C GLY A 12 15.79 0.15 2.50
N SER A 13 16.90 -0.52 2.29
CA SER A 13 17.88 -0.12 1.28
C SER A 13 17.68 -0.84 -0.04
N GLN A 14 16.71 -1.73 -0.13
CA GLN A 14 16.51 -2.56 -1.31
C GLN A 14 15.44 -1.97 -2.21
N ARG A 15 15.74 -1.92 -3.51
CA ARG A 15 14.79 -1.44 -4.50
C ARG A 15 13.97 -2.62 -5.01
N THR A 16 12.64 -2.46 -5.00
CA THR A 16 11.71 -3.51 -5.38
C THR A 16 10.78 -2.97 -6.45
N SER A 17 10.59 -3.73 -7.52
CA SER A 17 9.65 -3.37 -8.56
C SER A 17 8.26 -3.85 -8.18
N VAL A 18 7.28 -2.95 -8.24
CA VAL A 18 5.91 -3.26 -7.87
C VAL A 18 4.99 -2.84 -9.00
N ARG A 19 4.08 -3.72 -9.37
CA ARG A 19 3.10 -3.45 -10.42
C ARG A 19 1.71 -3.40 -9.80
N LEU A 20 1.09 -2.23 -9.84
CA LEU A 20 -0.24 -2.01 -9.28
C LEU A 20 -1.08 -1.24 -10.29
N GLU A 21 -2.39 -1.33 -10.11
CA GLU A 21 -3.31 -0.52 -10.90
C GLU A 21 -3.16 0.94 -10.49
N THR A 22 -3.49 1.84 -11.42
CA THR A 22 -3.41 3.28 -11.14
C THR A 22 -4.18 3.65 -9.88
N VAL A 23 -5.38 3.08 -9.72
CA VAL A 23 -6.22 3.37 -8.56
C VAL A 23 -5.56 2.88 -7.28
N GLU A 24 -4.78 1.81 -7.36
CA GLU A 24 -4.07 1.30 -6.18
C GLU A 24 -2.92 2.23 -5.79
N TRP A 25 -2.21 2.79 -6.77
CA TRP A 25 -1.16 3.77 -6.48
C TRP A 25 -1.76 5.03 -5.85
N GLU A 26 -2.91 5.46 -6.36
CA GLU A 26 -3.59 6.63 -5.80
C GLU A 26 -4.02 6.36 -4.37
N ALA A 27 -4.49 5.16 -4.09
CA ALA A 27 -4.89 4.77 -2.74
C ALA A 27 -3.70 4.84 -1.78
N LEU A 28 -2.54 4.36 -2.22
CA LEU A 28 -1.34 4.43 -1.40
C LEU A 28 -0.93 5.87 -1.11
N GLU A 29 -1.06 6.75 -2.09
CA GLU A 29 -0.78 8.17 -1.89
C GLU A 29 -1.71 8.78 -0.86
N GLU A 30 -3.00 8.44 -0.92
CA GLU A 30 -3.97 8.94 0.05
C GLU A 30 -3.63 8.49 1.45
N ILE A 31 -3.24 7.22 1.60
CA ILE A 31 -2.87 6.69 2.90
C ILE A 31 -1.65 7.44 3.44
N CYS A 32 -0.67 7.66 2.59
CA CYS A 32 0.55 8.39 2.99
C CYS A 32 0.22 9.80 3.45
N LEU A 33 -0.65 10.49 2.72
CA LEU A 33 -1.06 11.83 3.11
C LEU A 33 -1.81 11.82 4.43
N ASP A 34 -2.68 10.84 4.60
CA ASP A 34 -3.49 10.71 5.81
C ASP A 34 -2.63 10.42 7.04
N LEU A 35 -1.63 9.58 6.88
CA LEU A 35 -0.73 9.19 7.97
C LEU A 35 0.45 10.13 8.14
N GLY A 36 0.68 11.03 7.20
CA GLY A 36 1.81 11.94 7.25
C GLY A 36 3.15 11.24 7.07
N CYS A 37 3.18 10.22 6.21
CA CYS A 37 4.41 9.48 5.97
C CYS A 37 4.72 9.43 4.47
N ARG A 38 5.90 8.93 4.15
CA ARG A 38 6.30 8.74 2.76
C ARG A 38 5.95 7.34 2.31
N LEU A 39 5.85 7.15 0.99
CA LEU A 39 5.61 5.83 0.43
C LEU A 39 6.66 4.83 0.89
N ARG A 40 7.91 5.27 0.99
CA ARG A 40 9.01 4.45 1.47
C ARG A 40 8.74 3.90 2.88
N ASP A 41 8.24 4.77 3.76
CA ASP A 41 7.94 4.37 5.13
C ASP A 41 6.80 3.37 5.18
N LEU A 42 5.79 3.59 4.36
CA LEU A 42 4.66 2.68 4.27
C LEU A 42 5.10 1.31 3.77
N CYS A 43 5.93 1.28 2.73
CA CYS A 43 6.43 0.03 2.18
C CYS A 43 7.26 -0.74 3.21
N GLN A 44 8.06 -0.02 4.00
CA GLN A 44 8.85 -0.65 5.04
C GLN A 44 7.96 -1.28 6.09
N GLU A 45 6.90 -0.59 6.48
CA GLU A 45 5.97 -1.11 7.47
C GLU A 45 5.25 -2.35 6.95
N VAL A 46 4.76 -2.31 5.71
CA VAL A 46 4.08 -3.46 5.13
C VAL A 46 5.01 -4.67 5.07
N SER A 47 6.27 -4.44 4.68
CA SER A 47 7.24 -5.51 4.61
C SER A 47 7.52 -6.14 5.97
N SER A 48 7.60 -5.31 7.00
CA SER A 48 7.91 -5.79 8.35
C SER A 48 6.76 -6.55 8.99
N THR A 49 5.53 -6.32 8.55
CA THR A 49 4.36 -7.01 9.10
C THR A 49 3.94 -8.20 8.25
N GLN A 50 4.65 -8.47 7.18
CA GLN A 50 4.33 -9.60 6.32
C GLN A 50 4.77 -10.89 7.01
N VAL A 51 3.83 -11.80 7.25
CA VAL A 51 4.08 -12.97 8.06
C VAL A 51 4.05 -14.29 7.29
N ASP A 52 3.77 -14.24 6.00
CA ASP A 52 3.71 -15.46 5.19
C ASP A 52 4.46 -15.25 3.87
N ASN A 53 4.34 -16.22 2.96
CA ASN A 53 5.04 -16.17 1.67
C ASN A 53 4.31 -15.32 0.63
N ARG A 54 3.39 -14.51 1.07
CA ARG A 54 2.66 -13.62 0.18
C ARG A 54 3.63 -12.65 -0.49
N SER A 55 3.40 -12.36 -1.77
CA SER A 55 4.22 -11.39 -2.46
C SER A 55 4.05 -10.01 -1.85
N PHE A 56 5.08 -9.18 -1.97
CA PHE A 56 5.02 -7.82 -1.46
C PHE A 56 3.89 -7.02 -2.13
N THR A 57 3.71 -7.22 -3.44
CA THR A 57 2.63 -6.58 -4.19
C THR A 57 1.27 -6.93 -3.60
N SER A 58 1.06 -8.20 -3.32
CA SER A 58 -0.17 -8.66 -2.71
C SER A 58 -0.36 -8.07 -1.32
N ALA A 59 0.72 -7.99 -0.56
CA ALA A 59 0.67 -7.41 0.78
C ALA A 59 0.26 -5.94 0.75
N LEU A 60 0.76 -5.18 -0.23
CA LEU A 60 0.38 -3.78 -0.40
C LEU A 60 -1.11 -3.65 -0.70
N ARG A 61 -1.64 -4.52 -1.56
CA ARG A 61 -3.07 -4.49 -1.88
C ARG A 61 -3.93 -4.77 -0.67
N VAL A 62 -3.54 -5.77 0.10
CA VAL A 62 -4.28 -6.12 1.31
C VAL A 62 -4.21 -4.99 2.33
N TYR A 63 -3.06 -4.36 2.45
CA TYR A 63 -2.90 -3.22 3.35
C TYR A 63 -3.87 -2.09 2.98
N CYS A 64 -3.92 -1.75 1.69
CA CYS A 64 -4.83 -0.71 1.21
C CYS A 64 -6.28 -1.05 1.52
N LEU A 65 -6.66 -2.28 1.22
CA LEU A 65 -8.04 -2.72 1.43
C LEU A 65 -8.40 -2.63 2.91
N ASN A 66 -7.55 -3.12 3.78
CA ASN A 66 -7.80 -3.08 5.22
C ASN A 66 -7.87 -1.66 5.74
N TYR A 67 -6.98 -0.79 5.26
CA TYR A 67 -6.97 0.60 5.68
C TYR A 67 -8.30 1.28 5.39
N PHE A 68 -8.78 1.14 4.16
CA PHE A 68 -10.02 1.82 3.78
C PHE A 68 -11.26 1.15 4.35
N ARG A 69 -11.23 -0.15 4.57
CA ARG A 69 -12.33 -0.83 5.25
C ARG A 69 -12.47 -0.34 6.69
N ASN A 70 -11.35 -0.23 7.38
CA ASN A 70 -11.35 0.27 8.76
C ASN A 70 -11.83 1.71 8.81
N LYS A 71 -11.37 2.52 7.86
CA LYS A 71 -11.78 3.92 7.80
C LYS A 71 -13.28 4.06 7.51
N ALA A 72 -13.78 3.21 6.62
CA ALA A 72 -15.21 3.21 6.29
C ALA A 72 -16.07 2.83 7.51
N ARG A 73 -15.60 1.85 8.27
CA ARG A 73 -16.31 1.45 9.49
C ARG A 73 -16.38 2.59 10.49
N GLN A 74 -15.28 3.33 10.63
CA GLN A 74 -15.26 4.49 11.52
C GLN A 74 -16.19 5.58 11.02
N GLY A 75 -16.24 5.77 9.70
CA GLY A 75 -17.07 6.79 9.09
C GLY A 75 -18.55 6.49 9.15
N VAL A 76 -18.93 5.23 9.31
CA VAL A 76 -20.33 4.83 9.35
C VAL A 76 -20.95 5.06 10.73
N ARG A 77 -20.14 5.24 11.73
CA ARG A 77 -20.65 5.43 13.08
C ARG A 77 -21.38 6.76 13.20
N ALA A 78 -22.58 6.64 13.61
CA ALA A 78 -23.43 7.82 13.79
C ALA A 78 -23.15 8.48 15.12
#